data_57fb9a73a64dd4d44fdd1990721799bf
#
_entry.id   57fb9a73a64dd4d44fdd1990721799bf
#
_cell.length_a   1.000
_cell.length_b   1.000
_cell.length_c   1.000
_cell.angle_alpha   90.00
_cell.angle_beta   90.00
_cell.angle_gamma   90.00
#
_symmetry.space_group_name_H-M   'P 1'
#
loop_
_entity.id
_entity.type
_entity.pdbx_description
1 polymer ?
#
loop_
_entity_poly.entity_id
_entity_poly.type
_entity_poly.pdbx_seq_one_letter_code
_entity_poly.pdbx_strand_id
1 'polypeptide(L)'
;MKVFVTGVNGQLGHDVMNELAARGIEGTGSDITESYGGMKDGTAVQEMPYVQMDITDKRAVEQVLSEIAPDAVIHCAAWTAVDLAEEEENIARVRAINEEGTRNIALACRKLDQQKSSGCKMIYISTDYVFDGQGSEPWKPDCTDYSPLNVYGQTKLEGEQAVAELLEKFFIVRIAWVFGQNGKNFVRTMLNVGKTHDTVRVVCDQIGTPTYTLDLARLLADMAQSDKYGYYHATNEGGYISWYDFTCEIFRQAGYDTKVIPVTTEEYGLSKAARPYNSRLDKGKLAEAGFEPLPDWRDALARYLDAVMF
;
A
#
# COMPACT_ATOMS: atom_id res chain seq x y z
N MET A 1 10.84 -4.62 20.90
CA MET A 1 9.72 -4.94 19.99
C MET A 1 10.30 -5.47 18.71
N LYS A 2 9.79 -6.60 18.22
CA LYS A 2 10.18 -7.21 16.95
C LYS A 2 9.06 -7.03 15.94
N VAL A 3 9.39 -6.55 14.76
CA VAL A 3 8.42 -6.36 13.65
C VAL A 3 8.85 -7.20 12.45
N PHE A 4 7.91 -7.97 11.91
CA PHE A 4 8.11 -8.71 10.67
C PHE A 4 7.39 -7.99 9.52
N VAL A 5 8.09 -7.76 8.41
CA VAL A 5 7.56 -7.01 7.26
C VAL A 5 7.60 -7.89 6.02
N THR A 6 6.46 -8.13 5.39
CA THR A 6 6.39 -8.85 4.10
C THR A 6 6.39 -7.88 2.93
N GLY A 7 6.85 -8.32 1.76
CA GLY A 7 6.82 -7.49 0.55
C GLY A 7 7.87 -6.36 0.56
N VAL A 8 9.03 -6.62 1.18
CA VAL A 8 10.08 -5.59 1.35
C VAL A 8 10.78 -5.19 0.06
N ASN A 9 10.65 -5.96 -1.02
CA ASN A 9 11.12 -5.58 -2.35
C ASN A 9 10.20 -4.56 -3.04
N GLY A 10 9.00 -4.33 -2.49
CA GLY A 10 8.05 -3.32 -2.95
C GLY A 10 8.33 -1.93 -2.39
N GLN A 11 7.58 -0.93 -2.87
CA GLN A 11 7.73 0.47 -2.48
C GLN A 11 7.56 0.66 -0.96
N LEU A 12 6.43 0.21 -0.42
CA LEU A 12 6.08 0.43 0.98
C LEU A 12 6.92 -0.41 1.93
N GLY A 13 7.13 -1.70 1.64
CA GLY A 13 7.93 -2.56 2.51
C GLY A 13 9.37 -2.08 2.66
N HIS A 14 9.97 -1.54 1.59
CA HIS A 14 11.27 -0.86 1.61
C HIS A 14 11.29 0.29 2.63
N ASP A 15 10.33 1.23 2.51
CA ASP A 15 10.28 2.41 3.38
C ASP A 15 9.96 2.04 4.83
N VAL A 16 9.10 1.02 5.04
CA VAL A 16 8.79 0.51 6.40
C VAL A 16 10.05 -0.03 7.08
N MET A 17 10.85 -0.84 6.38
CA MET A 17 12.08 -1.38 6.96
C MET A 17 13.07 -0.26 7.32
N ASN A 18 13.23 0.74 6.46
CA ASN A 18 14.08 1.90 6.73
C ASN A 18 13.57 2.73 7.93
N GLU A 19 12.26 2.91 8.04
CA GLU A 19 11.65 3.64 9.17
C GLU A 19 11.83 2.88 10.50
N LEU A 20 11.68 1.54 10.49
CA LEU A 20 11.94 0.71 11.67
C LEU A 20 13.39 0.85 12.13
N ALA A 21 14.34 0.81 11.19
CA ALA A 21 15.76 1.03 11.49
C ALA A 21 16.04 2.41 12.07
N ALA A 22 15.46 3.47 11.48
CA ALA A 22 15.62 4.85 11.95
C ALA A 22 15.11 5.04 13.40
N ARG A 23 14.09 4.27 13.79
CA ARG A 23 13.54 4.26 15.17
C ARG A 23 14.22 3.30 16.12
N GLY A 24 15.21 2.53 15.67
CA GLY A 24 15.85 1.49 16.48
C GLY A 24 14.91 0.32 16.83
N ILE A 25 13.88 0.07 16.01
CA ILE A 25 12.95 -1.06 16.16
C ILE A 25 13.54 -2.26 15.42
N GLU A 26 13.58 -3.42 16.07
CA GLU A 26 14.07 -4.67 15.46
C GLU A 26 13.13 -5.12 14.34
N GLY A 27 13.57 -4.96 13.08
CA GLY A 27 12.83 -5.36 11.89
C GLY A 27 13.44 -6.58 11.22
N THR A 28 12.59 -7.50 10.74
CA THR A 28 12.97 -8.58 9.82
C THR A 28 12.12 -8.48 8.57
N GLY A 29 12.77 -8.32 7.42
CA GLY A 29 12.11 -8.25 6.12
C GLY A 29 11.91 -9.61 5.48
N SER A 30 10.90 -9.71 4.61
CA SER A 30 10.62 -10.92 3.84
C SER A 30 10.05 -10.61 2.47
N ASP A 31 10.44 -11.42 1.50
CA ASP A 31 9.86 -11.45 0.17
C ASP A 31 10.07 -12.84 -0.46
N ILE A 32 9.56 -13.07 -1.68
CA ILE A 32 9.67 -14.34 -2.39
C ILE A 32 11.11 -14.63 -2.91
N THR A 33 11.95 -13.61 -3.07
CA THR A 33 13.32 -13.75 -3.57
C THR A 33 14.27 -14.25 -2.48
N GLU A 34 15.39 -14.87 -2.89
CA GLU A 34 16.40 -15.42 -1.95
C GLU A 34 17.08 -14.35 -1.09
N SER A 35 17.16 -13.13 -1.58
CA SER A 35 17.72 -11.96 -0.88
C SER A 35 16.92 -10.71 -1.23
N TYR A 36 17.16 -9.63 -0.48
CA TYR A 36 16.58 -8.33 -0.78
C TYR A 36 16.88 -7.91 -2.21
N GLY A 37 15.82 -7.73 -3.00
CA GLY A 37 15.87 -7.41 -4.44
C GLY A 37 15.41 -6.00 -4.80
N GLY A 38 15.19 -5.13 -3.81
CA GLY A 38 14.76 -3.75 -4.02
C GLY A 38 15.91 -2.83 -4.44
N MET A 39 15.70 -1.52 -4.30
CA MET A 39 16.67 -0.50 -4.66
C MET A 39 17.95 -0.63 -3.83
N LYS A 40 19.11 -0.48 -4.50
CA LYS A 40 20.45 -0.49 -3.86
C LYS A 40 20.94 0.94 -3.70
N ASP A 41 20.44 1.63 -2.70
CA ASP A 41 20.69 3.05 -2.41
C ASP A 41 21.52 3.29 -1.13
N GLY A 42 21.98 2.21 -0.49
CA GLY A 42 22.73 2.27 0.76
C GLY A 42 21.86 2.48 2.00
N THR A 43 20.53 2.38 1.87
CA THR A 43 19.63 2.49 3.02
C THR A 43 19.63 1.24 3.89
N ALA A 44 19.15 1.38 5.14
CA ALA A 44 19.25 0.37 6.19
C ALA A 44 18.63 -0.99 5.82
N VAL A 45 17.57 -1.00 5.01
CA VAL A 45 16.87 -2.24 4.61
C VAL A 45 17.79 -3.28 3.98
N GLN A 46 18.89 -2.85 3.33
CA GLN A 46 19.83 -3.74 2.67
C GLN A 46 20.68 -4.57 3.66
N GLU A 47 20.87 -4.05 4.87
CA GLU A 47 21.68 -4.66 5.93
C GLU A 47 20.82 -5.31 7.03
N MET A 48 19.49 -5.08 7.00
CA MET A 48 18.59 -5.64 7.99
C MET A 48 18.37 -7.15 7.78
N PRO A 49 18.01 -7.90 8.83
CA PRO A 49 17.63 -9.30 8.72
C PRO A 49 16.58 -9.54 7.64
N TYR A 50 16.80 -10.54 6.80
CA TYR A 50 15.92 -10.90 5.70
C TYR A 50 15.70 -12.40 5.65
N VAL A 51 14.45 -12.81 5.38
CA VAL A 51 14.05 -14.21 5.20
C VAL A 51 13.26 -14.36 3.91
N GLN A 52 13.70 -15.29 3.05
CA GLN A 52 12.90 -15.70 1.90
C GLN A 52 11.64 -16.43 2.37
N MET A 53 10.47 -16.00 1.91
CA MET A 53 9.21 -16.67 2.24
C MET A 53 8.15 -16.40 1.17
N ASP A 54 7.55 -17.48 0.65
CA ASP A 54 6.33 -17.38 -0.14
C ASP A 54 5.12 -17.39 0.81
N ILE A 55 4.36 -16.30 0.83
CA ILE A 55 3.18 -16.17 1.70
C ILE A 55 2.07 -17.17 1.34
N THR A 56 2.08 -17.74 0.13
CA THR A 56 1.12 -18.76 -0.30
C THR A 56 1.45 -20.15 0.27
N ASP A 57 2.70 -20.37 0.72
CA ASP A 57 3.08 -21.59 1.43
C ASP A 57 2.79 -21.45 2.94
N LYS A 58 1.65 -21.99 3.34
CA LYS A 58 1.20 -21.98 4.74
C LYS A 58 2.23 -22.54 5.72
N ARG A 59 2.98 -23.58 5.34
CA ARG A 59 3.97 -24.21 6.22
C ARG A 59 5.19 -23.32 6.39
N ALA A 60 5.67 -22.72 5.31
CA ALA A 60 6.77 -21.76 5.36
C ALA A 60 6.41 -20.54 6.22
N VAL A 61 5.20 -19.98 6.05
CA VAL A 61 4.70 -18.87 6.87
C VAL A 61 4.65 -19.25 8.36
N GLU A 62 4.09 -20.39 8.70
CA GLU A 62 3.98 -20.86 10.09
C GLU A 62 5.35 -21.08 10.72
N GLN A 63 6.28 -21.68 10.01
CA GLN A 63 7.65 -21.92 10.46
C GLN A 63 8.38 -20.60 10.70
N VAL A 64 8.46 -19.73 9.70
CA VAL A 64 9.20 -18.46 9.77
C VAL A 64 8.68 -17.58 10.89
N LEU A 65 7.34 -17.39 10.99
CA LEU A 65 6.76 -16.55 12.03
C LEU A 65 6.93 -17.18 13.44
N SER A 66 6.91 -18.51 13.58
CA SER A 66 7.19 -19.18 14.84
C SER A 66 8.64 -19.02 15.31
N GLU A 67 9.60 -19.07 14.38
CA GLU A 67 11.04 -18.90 14.68
C GLU A 67 11.37 -17.45 15.06
N ILE A 68 10.85 -16.46 14.33
CA ILE A 68 11.09 -15.03 14.59
C ILE A 68 10.30 -14.54 15.80
N ALA A 69 9.09 -15.08 16.00
CA ALA A 69 8.15 -14.72 17.05
C ALA A 69 7.94 -13.19 17.18
N PRO A 70 7.51 -12.48 16.11
CA PRO A 70 7.35 -11.04 16.12
C PRO A 70 6.23 -10.59 17.06
N ASP A 71 6.28 -9.33 17.49
CA ASP A 71 5.22 -8.65 18.24
C ASP A 71 4.19 -7.99 17.30
N ALA A 72 4.63 -7.68 16.08
CA ALA A 72 3.76 -7.15 15.03
C ALA A 72 4.21 -7.66 13.65
N VAL A 73 3.24 -7.86 12.76
CA VAL A 73 3.46 -8.13 11.34
C VAL A 73 2.88 -6.97 10.52
N ILE A 74 3.71 -6.31 9.69
CA ILE A 74 3.28 -5.34 8.69
C ILE A 74 3.24 -6.06 7.33
N HIS A 75 2.03 -6.33 6.85
CA HIS A 75 1.82 -7.13 5.65
C HIS A 75 1.65 -6.26 4.42
N CYS A 76 2.77 -6.02 3.70
CA CYS A 76 2.82 -5.22 2.48
C CYS A 76 2.83 -6.07 1.19
N ALA A 77 3.08 -7.39 1.30
CA ALA A 77 3.08 -8.27 0.14
C ALA A 77 1.68 -8.40 -0.46
N ALA A 78 1.55 -8.13 -1.76
CA ALA A 78 0.31 -8.25 -2.51
C ALA A 78 0.58 -8.30 -4.02
N TRP A 79 -0.34 -8.91 -4.76
CA TRP A 79 -0.44 -8.69 -6.20
C TRP A 79 -1.13 -7.34 -6.44
N THR A 80 -0.43 -6.38 -7.06
CA THR A 80 -0.92 -5.01 -7.28
C THR A 80 -1.07 -4.62 -8.76
N ALA A 81 -0.78 -5.54 -9.67
CA ALA A 81 -0.93 -5.32 -11.11
C ALA A 81 -2.40 -5.47 -11.51
N VAL A 82 -3.19 -4.41 -11.32
CA VAL A 82 -4.67 -4.42 -11.42
C VAL A 82 -5.17 -4.93 -12.77
N ASP A 83 -4.61 -4.45 -13.90
CA ASP A 83 -5.04 -4.88 -15.24
C ASP A 83 -4.65 -6.34 -15.55
N LEU A 84 -3.50 -6.80 -15.04
CA LEU A 84 -3.07 -8.19 -15.18
C LEU A 84 -3.88 -9.14 -14.31
N ALA A 85 -4.50 -8.65 -13.24
CA ALA A 85 -5.37 -9.44 -12.38
C ALA A 85 -6.66 -9.88 -13.09
N GLU A 86 -7.09 -9.14 -14.13
CA GLU A 86 -8.26 -9.48 -14.95
C GLU A 86 -7.98 -10.57 -16.01
N GLU A 87 -6.72 -10.97 -16.17
CA GLU A 87 -6.37 -12.05 -17.09
C GLU A 87 -6.71 -13.40 -16.44
N GLU A 88 -7.50 -14.23 -17.14
CA GLU A 88 -8.03 -15.50 -16.62
C GLU A 88 -6.91 -16.39 -16.03
N GLU A 89 -5.77 -16.42 -16.69
CA GLU A 89 -4.58 -17.17 -16.25
C GLU A 89 -3.98 -16.69 -14.93
N ASN A 90 -4.22 -15.43 -14.53
CA ASN A 90 -3.68 -14.83 -13.34
C ASN A 90 -4.64 -14.87 -12.13
N ILE A 91 -5.94 -15.02 -12.35
CA ILE A 91 -6.97 -14.91 -11.28
C ILE A 91 -6.66 -15.83 -10.10
N ALA A 92 -6.34 -17.10 -10.37
CA ALA A 92 -6.01 -18.05 -9.30
C ALA A 92 -4.77 -17.62 -8.49
N ARG A 93 -3.75 -17.08 -9.15
CA ARG A 93 -2.53 -16.60 -8.50
C ARG A 93 -2.77 -15.33 -7.72
N VAL A 94 -3.57 -14.39 -8.24
CA VAL A 94 -3.96 -13.16 -7.54
C VAL A 94 -4.67 -13.50 -6.25
N ARG A 95 -5.64 -14.45 -6.29
CA ARG A 95 -6.36 -14.93 -5.11
C ARG A 95 -5.43 -15.61 -4.12
N ALA A 96 -4.57 -16.52 -4.58
CA ALA A 96 -3.59 -17.19 -3.72
C ALA A 96 -2.70 -16.18 -2.96
N ILE A 97 -2.29 -15.07 -3.59
CA ILE A 97 -1.44 -14.07 -2.95
C ILE A 97 -2.26 -13.16 -2.03
N ASN A 98 -3.34 -12.53 -2.54
CA ASN A 98 -4.05 -11.47 -1.83
C ASN A 98 -4.99 -11.99 -0.73
N GLU A 99 -5.63 -13.14 -0.94
CA GLU A 99 -6.54 -13.77 0.02
C GLU A 99 -5.82 -14.84 0.84
N GLU A 100 -5.39 -15.95 0.20
CA GLU A 100 -4.86 -17.11 0.93
C GLU A 100 -3.55 -16.79 1.64
N GLY A 101 -2.63 -16.05 1.00
CA GLY A 101 -1.39 -15.58 1.60
C GLY A 101 -1.64 -14.68 2.82
N THR A 102 -2.59 -13.75 2.71
CA THR A 102 -3.02 -12.91 3.84
C THR A 102 -3.62 -13.76 4.97
N ARG A 103 -4.48 -14.74 4.63
CA ARG A 103 -5.05 -15.69 5.61
C ARG A 103 -3.97 -16.51 6.32
N ASN A 104 -2.94 -16.96 5.61
CA ASN A 104 -1.81 -17.70 6.19
C ASN A 104 -1.06 -16.85 7.23
N ILE A 105 -0.76 -15.58 6.91
CA ILE A 105 -0.14 -14.63 7.84
C ILE A 105 -1.04 -14.42 9.06
N ALA A 106 -2.34 -14.16 8.87
CA ALA A 106 -3.30 -13.95 9.96
C ALA A 106 -3.40 -15.16 10.89
N LEU A 107 -3.43 -16.39 10.35
CA LEU A 107 -3.42 -17.62 11.13
C LEU A 107 -2.16 -17.77 12.00
N ALA A 108 -0.99 -17.44 11.45
CA ALA A 108 0.26 -17.48 12.18
C ALA A 108 0.30 -16.39 13.28
N CYS A 109 -0.18 -15.17 13.00
CA CYS A 109 -0.33 -14.10 14.00
C CYS A 109 -1.26 -14.54 15.15
N ARG A 110 -2.43 -15.14 14.84
CA ARG A 110 -3.37 -15.68 15.83
C ARG A 110 -2.71 -16.71 16.74
N LYS A 111 -1.94 -17.64 16.16
CA LYS A 111 -1.21 -18.65 16.92
C LYS A 111 -0.19 -18.01 17.87
N LEU A 112 0.57 -17.03 17.40
CA LEU A 112 1.52 -16.29 18.22
C LEU A 112 0.84 -15.46 19.31
N ASP A 113 -0.29 -14.83 19.01
CA ASP A 113 -1.07 -14.05 19.98
C ASP A 113 -1.55 -14.91 21.14
N GLN A 114 -1.90 -16.16 20.89
CA GLN A 114 -2.29 -17.14 21.93
C GLN A 114 -1.11 -17.69 22.74
N GLN A 115 0.09 -17.72 22.18
CA GLN A 115 1.28 -18.34 22.78
C GLN A 115 2.19 -17.35 23.51
N LYS A 116 2.20 -16.09 23.10
CA LYS A 116 3.06 -15.04 23.67
C LYS A 116 2.28 -14.15 24.61
N SER A 117 2.86 -13.83 25.76
CA SER A 117 2.27 -12.85 26.70
C SER A 117 2.20 -11.43 26.12
N SER A 118 3.13 -11.05 25.22
CA SER A 118 3.08 -9.78 24.48
C SER A 118 2.05 -9.79 23.34
N GLY A 119 1.61 -10.98 22.93
CA GLY A 119 0.76 -11.16 21.77
C GLY A 119 1.48 -10.95 20.42
N CYS A 120 0.70 -10.94 19.35
CA CYS A 120 1.14 -10.58 18.01
C CYS A 120 0.00 -9.86 17.29
N LYS A 121 0.21 -8.63 16.83
CA LYS A 121 -0.75 -7.88 16.04
C LYS A 121 -0.42 -7.90 14.55
N MET A 122 -1.41 -7.67 13.70
CA MET A 122 -1.22 -7.58 12.25
C MET A 122 -1.67 -6.22 11.71
N ILE A 123 -0.84 -5.61 10.87
CA ILE A 123 -1.16 -4.42 10.11
C ILE A 123 -1.25 -4.84 8.65
N TYR A 124 -2.46 -4.84 8.10
CA TYR A 124 -2.75 -5.23 6.73
C TYR A 124 -2.98 -4.02 5.85
N ILE A 125 -2.24 -3.93 4.75
CA ILE A 125 -2.39 -2.85 3.77
C ILE A 125 -3.45 -3.25 2.76
N SER A 126 -4.55 -2.49 2.73
CA SER A 126 -5.66 -2.67 1.80
C SER A 126 -5.80 -1.48 0.85
N THR A 127 -6.92 -1.34 0.18
CA THR A 127 -7.13 -0.41 -0.93
C THR A 127 -8.55 0.19 -0.90
N ASP A 128 -8.72 1.34 -1.54
CA ASP A 128 -10.00 1.95 -1.89
C ASP A 128 -10.84 1.08 -2.86
N TYR A 129 -10.22 0.15 -3.59
CA TYR A 129 -10.89 -0.73 -4.56
C TYR A 129 -11.83 -1.77 -3.91
N VAL A 130 -11.93 -1.81 -2.60
CA VAL A 130 -12.95 -2.63 -1.90
C VAL A 130 -14.35 -2.06 -2.02
N PHE A 131 -14.48 -0.79 -2.42
CA PHE A 131 -15.75 -0.08 -2.61
C PHE A 131 -16.19 -0.09 -4.08
N ASP A 132 -17.44 0.34 -4.37
CA ASP A 132 -17.98 0.41 -5.73
C ASP A 132 -17.45 1.58 -6.56
N GLY A 133 -16.70 2.50 -5.94
CA GLY A 133 -16.10 3.64 -6.60
C GLY A 133 -17.09 4.67 -7.14
N GLN A 134 -18.36 4.66 -6.69
CA GLN A 134 -19.38 5.58 -7.13
C GLN A 134 -19.58 6.75 -6.15
N GLY A 135 -20.34 7.76 -6.58
CA GLY A 135 -20.64 8.93 -5.76
C GLY A 135 -19.50 9.94 -5.69
N SER A 136 -19.61 10.88 -4.74
CA SER A 136 -18.65 11.99 -4.56
C SER A 136 -18.23 12.19 -3.11
N GLU A 137 -18.92 11.54 -2.18
CA GLU A 137 -18.57 11.62 -0.76
C GLU A 137 -17.39 10.70 -0.43
N PRO A 138 -16.51 11.11 0.49
CA PRO A 138 -15.40 10.25 0.92
C PRO A 138 -15.92 9.00 1.66
N TRP A 139 -15.36 7.85 1.33
CA TRP A 139 -15.61 6.60 2.04
C TRP A 139 -15.14 6.71 3.49
N LYS A 140 -15.98 6.29 4.44
CA LYS A 140 -15.60 6.24 5.85
C LYS A 140 -14.87 4.92 6.17
N PRO A 141 -13.93 4.90 7.13
CA PRO A 141 -13.21 3.68 7.51
C PRO A 141 -14.13 2.53 7.95
N ASP A 142 -15.23 2.86 8.61
CA ASP A 142 -16.22 1.89 9.12
C ASP A 142 -17.34 1.56 8.12
N CYS A 143 -17.26 2.06 6.88
CA CYS A 143 -18.20 1.71 5.82
C CYS A 143 -18.04 0.23 5.45
N THR A 144 -19.18 -0.48 5.38
CA THR A 144 -19.26 -1.90 5.01
C THR A 144 -19.97 -2.14 3.68
N ASP A 145 -20.27 -1.09 2.93
CA ASP A 145 -20.90 -1.16 1.61
C ASP A 145 -19.84 -1.55 0.56
N TYR A 146 -19.36 -2.77 0.68
CA TYR A 146 -18.33 -3.31 -0.21
C TYR A 146 -18.93 -3.76 -1.53
N SER A 147 -18.33 -3.34 -2.65
CA SER A 147 -18.70 -3.77 -4.00
C SER A 147 -17.52 -3.60 -4.97
N PRO A 148 -16.48 -4.41 -4.81
CA PRO A 148 -15.28 -4.31 -5.65
C PRO A 148 -15.62 -4.44 -7.13
N LEU A 149 -15.02 -3.61 -7.98
CA LEU A 149 -15.28 -3.56 -9.42
C LEU A 149 -14.41 -4.53 -10.24
N ASN A 150 -13.40 -5.12 -9.62
CA ASN A 150 -12.39 -5.93 -10.31
C ASN A 150 -11.79 -7.00 -9.40
N VAL A 151 -11.06 -7.94 -9.99
CA VAL A 151 -10.43 -9.08 -9.28
C VAL A 151 -9.45 -8.63 -8.20
N TYR A 152 -8.67 -7.57 -8.45
CA TYR A 152 -7.77 -7.02 -7.45
C TYR A 152 -8.53 -6.54 -6.21
N GLY A 153 -9.54 -5.69 -6.37
CA GLY A 153 -10.36 -5.19 -5.26
C GLY A 153 -11.07 -6.32 -4.51
N GLN A 154 -11.62 -7.29 -5.24
CA GLN A 154 -12.29 -8.45 -4.65
C GLN A 154 -11.34 -9.26 -3.76
N THR A 155 -10.16 -9.60 -4.27
CA THR A 155 -9.19 -10.42 -3.51
C THR A 155 -8.56 -9.67 -2.34
N LYS A 156 -8.43 -8.34 -2.44
CA LYS A 156 -8.01 -7.49 -1.32
C LYS A 156 -9.07 -7.44 -0.22
N LEU A 157 -10.36 -7.35 -0.59
CA LEU A 157 -11.47 -7.42 0.36
C LEU A 157 -11.52 -8.78 1.06
N GLU A 158 -11.36 -9.87 0.34
CA GLU A 158 -11.29 -11.23 0.91
C GLU A 158 -10.13 -11.35 1.91
N GLY A 159 -9.00 -10.68 1.65
CA GLY A 159 -7.92 -10.53 2.63
C GLY A 159 -8.31 -9.75 3.89
N GLU A 160 -9.03 -8.61 3.76
CA GLU A 160 -9.57 -7.87 4.91
C GLU A 160 -10.48 -8.75 5.77
N GLN A 161 -11.39 -9.48 5.12
CA GLN A 161 -12.32 -10.37 5.80
C GLN A 161 -11.60 -11.49 6.56
N ALA A 162 -10.55 -12.08 5.94
CA ALA A 162 -9.72 -13.09 6.61
C ALA A 162 -9.00 -12.54 7.85
N VAL A 163 -8.48 -11.31 7.79
CA VAL A 163 -7.83 -10.65 8.93
C VAL A 163 -8.84 -10.40 10.04
N ALA A 164 -10.00 -9.81 9.73
CA ALA A 164 -11.03 -9.46 10.70
C ALA A 164 -11.72 -10.69 11.33
N GLU A 165 -11.84 -11.80 10.58
CA GLU A 165 -12.36 -13.08 11.07
C GLU A 165 -11.41 -13.74 12.10
N LEU A 166 -10.11 -13.63 11.85
CA LEU A 166 -9.10 -14.41 12.54
C LEU A 166 -8.45 -13.68 13.73
N LEU A 167 -8.44 -12.35 13.74
CA LEU A 167 -7.69 -11.55 14.70
C LEU A 167 -8.56 -10.51 15.38
N GLU A 168 -8.28 -10.25 16.66
CA GLU A 168 -8.81 -9.10 17.41
C GLU A 168 -7.82 -7.92 17.38
N LYS A 169 -6.51 -8.21 17.33
CA LYS A 169 -5.42 -7.23 17.33
C LYS A 169 -4.96 -6.94 15.91
N PHE A 170 -5.75 -6.16 15.15
CA PHE A 170 -5.42 -5.82 13.77
C PHE A 170 -5.62 -4.35 13.45
N PHE A 171 -4.86 -3.89 12.48
CA PHE A 171 -5.10 -2.68 11.71
C PHE A 171 -5.32 -3.07 10.25
N ILE A 172 -6.44 -2.65 9.68
CA ILE A 172 -6.67 -2.69 8.22
C ILE A 172 -6.56 -1.26 7.73
N VAL A 173 -5.53 -0.99 6.93
CA VAL A 173 -5.19 0.35 6.45
C VAL A 173 -5.45 0.42 4.95
N ARG A 174 -6.54 1.08 4.55
CA ARG A 174 -6.88 1.31 3.14
C ARG A 174 -6.17 2.55 2.64
N ILE A 175 -5.52 2.41 1.51
CA ILE A 175 -4.73 3.44 0.84
C ILE A 175 -5.14 3.56 -0.61
N ALA A 176 -4.74 4.65 -1.27
CA ALA A 176 -4.97 4.88 -2.69
C ALA A 176 -3.74 5.53 -3.34
N TRP A 177 -3.54 5.34 -4.64
CA TRP A 177 -2.59 6.07 -5.48
C TRP A 177 -1.16 6.12 -4.93
N VAL A 178 -0.62 4.95 -4.62
CA VAL A 178 0.67 4.78 -3.94
C VAL A 178 1.84 5.15 -4.85
N PHE A 179 2.77 5.94 -4.32
CA PHE A 179 4.06 6.21 -4.93
C PHE A 179 5.18 6.18 -3.89
N GLY A 180 6.36 5.71 -4.30
CA GLY A 180 7.55 5.58 -3.47
C GLY A 180 8.79 5.41 -4.33
N GLN A 181 9.97 5.51 -3.71
CA GLN A 181 11.23 5.49 -4.44
C GLN A 181 11.56 4.12 -5.02
N ASN A 182 11.25 3.05 -4.29
CA ASN A 182 11.56 1.69 -4.69
C ASN A 182 10.50 1.11 -5.64
N GLY A 183 10.81 0.97 -6.92
CA GLY A 183 9.95 0.33 -7.91
C GLY A 183 9.23 1.29 -8.86
N LYS A 184 8.18 0.80 -9.50
CA LYS A 184 7.41 1.53 -10.53
C LYS A 184 6.16 2.16 -9.90
N ASN A 185 5.82 3.39 -10.31
CA ASN A 185 4.61 4.07 -9.90
C ASN A 185 4.19 5.11 -10.96
N PHE A 186 3.02 5.71 -10.74
CA PHE A 186 2.46 6.70 -11.65
C PHE A 186 3.37 7.94 -11.82
N VAL A 187 3.93 8.47 -10.73
CA VAL A 187 4.81 9.66 -10.78
C VAL A 187 6.02 9.38 -11.66
N ARG A 188 6.70 8.24 -11.44
CA ARG A 188 7.85 7.84 -12.25
C ARG A 188 7.49 7.64 -13.73
N THR A 189 6.30 7.11 -14.00
CA THR A 189 5.79 6.99 -15.38
C THR A 189 5.60 8.37 -16.01
N MET A 190 4.96 9.31 -15.32
CA MET A 190 4.77 10.67 -15.81
C MET A 190 6.09 11.41 -16.02
N LEU A 191 7.06 11.25 -15.11
CA LEU A 191 8.40 11.82 -15.30
C LEU A 191 9.07 11.32 -16.59
N ASN A 192 8.92 10.03 -16.93
CA ASN A 192 9.47 9.48 -18.18
C ASN A 192 8.72 9.99 -19.39
N VAL A 193 7.39 10.11 -19.34
CA VAL A 193 6.56 10.68 -20.40
C VAL A 193 6.91 12.15 -20.63
N GLY A 194 7.03 12.94 -19.56
CA GLY A 194 7.37 14.36 -19.65
C GLY A 194 8.74 14.65 -20.28
N LYS A 195 9.67 13.70 -20.22
CA LYS A 195 10.98 13.81 -20.89
C LYS A 195 10.94 13.61 -22.41
N THR A 196 9.91 12.93 -22.91
CA THR A 196 9.92 12.39 -24.28
C THR A 196 8.72 12.81 -25.15
N HIS A 197 7.70 13.43 -24.54
CA HIS A 197 6.45 13.79 -25.23
C HIS A 197 6.07 15.24 -24.97
N ASP A 198 5.60 15.93 -26.02
CA ASP A 198 5.07 17.29 -25.92
C ASP A 198 3.66 17.32 -25.31
N THR A 199 2.93 16.21 -25.39
CA THR A 199 1.55 16.11 -24.89
C THR A 199 1.29 14.74 -24.27
N VAL A 200 0.42 14.68 -23.23
CA VAL A 200 -0.09 13.44 -22.64
C VAL A 200 -1.58 13.56 -22.33
N ARG A 201 -2.34 12.50 -22.58
CA ARG A 201 -3.77 12.40 -22.21
C ARG A 201 -3.89 11.72 -20.84
N VAL A 202 -4.59 12.36 -19.90
CA VAL A 202 -4.72 11.84 -18.53
C VAL A 202 -6.17 11.96 -18.05
N VAL A 203 -6.64 10.92 -17.37
CA VAL A 203 -8.01 10.82 -16.84
C VAL A 203 -8.28 11.91 -15.80
N CYS A 204 -9.42 12.61 -15.96
CA CYS A 204 -9.81 13.73 -15.08
C CYS A 204 -11.08 13.48 -14.26
N ASP A 205 -11.73 12.34 -14.40
CA ASP A 205 -12.98 11.96 -13.72
C ASP A 205 -12.81 10.85 -12.67
N GLN A 206 -11.59 10.39 -12.42
CA GLN A 206 -11.24 9.56 -11.28
C GLN A 206 -10.61 10.43 -10.20
N ILE A 207 -11.22 10.49 -9.01
CA ILE A 207 -10.85 11.42 -7.95
C ILE A 207 -10.43 10.68 -6.68
N GLY A 208 -9.25 11.03 -6.18
CA GLY A 208 -8.65 10.42 -4.98
C GLY A 208 -7.58 11.32 -4.36
N THR A 209 -6.71 10.72 -3.55
CA THR A 209 -5.54 11.40 -3.00
C THR A 209 -4.33 10.49 -3.08
N PRO A 210 -3.14 11.00 -3.53
CA PRO A 210 -1.92 10.21 -3.54
C PRO A 210 -1.45 9.80 -2.14
N THR A 211 -0.71 8.69 -2.07
CA THR A 211 -0.08 8.20 -0.84
C THR A 211 1.41 7.97 -1.05
N TYR A 212 2.24 8.77 -0.39
CA TYR A 212 3.69 8.60 -0.38
C TYR A 212 4.08 7.53 0.64
N THR A 213 4.79 6.50 0.19
CA THR A 213 5.14 5.34 1.03
C THR A 213 6.02 5.69 2.22
N LEU A 214 6.89 6.70 2.10
CA LEU A 214 7.72 7.18 3.21
C LEU A 214 6.87 7.77 4.35
N ASP A 215 5.83 8.54 4.03
CA ASP A 215 4.92 9.11 5.02
C ASP A 215 4.04 8.01 5.65
N LEU A 216 3.56 7.08 4.83
CA LEU A 216 2.79 5.94 5.30
C LEU A 216 3.62 5.03 6.21
N ALA A 217 4.90 4.79 5.90
CA ALA A 217 5.79 3.97 6.73
C ALA A 217 5.91 4.48 8.16
N ARG A 218 5.94 5.82 8.35
CA ARG A 218 5.94 6.45 9.68
C ARG A 218 4.68 6.11 10.46
N LEU A 219 3.51 6.25 9.83
CA LEU A 219 2.23 5.89 10.44
C LEU A 219 2.17 4.40 10.80
N LEU A 220 2.63 3.50 9.92
CA LEU A 220 2.61 2.06 10.18
C LEU A 220 3.54 1.68 11.35
N ALA A 221 4.67 2.36 11.50
CA ALA A 221 5.55 2.19 12.66
C ALA A 221 4.90 2.70 13.97
N ASP A 222 4.10 3.77 13.92
CA ASP A 222 3.29 4.23 15.06
C ASP A 222 2.18 3.23 15.41
N MET A 223 1.47 2.71 14.41
CA MET A 223 0.44 1.68 14.59
C MET A 223 1.02 0.39 15.19
N ALA A 224 2.22 -0.01 14.78
CA ALA A 224 2.89 -1.18 15.34
C ALA A 224 3.13 -1.04 16.85
N GLN A 225 3.36 0.18 17.34
CA GLN A 225 3.56 0.49 18.75
C GLN A 225 2.26 0.82 19.52
N SER A 226 1.09 0.77 18.85
CA SER A 226 -0.22 1.15 19.39
C SER A 226 -1.14 -0.06 19.51
N ASP A 227 -2.16 0.07 20.37
CA ASP A 227 -3.27 -0.89 20.52
C ASP A 227 -4.62 -0.32 20.06
N LYS A 228 -4.60 0.72 19.22
CA LYS A 228 -5.79 1.38 18.67
C LYS A 228 -6.27 0.67 17.41
N TYR A 229 -6.64 -0.61 17.57
CA TYR A 229 -7.01 -1.53 16.49
C TYR A 229 -8.22 -1.07 15.67
N GLY A 230 -8.38 -1.64 14.47
CA GLY A 230 -9.53 -1.46 13.59
C GLY A 230 -9.19 -1.02 12.18
N TYR A 231 -10.21 -0.49 11.48
CA TYR A 231 -10.11 -0.02 10.12
C TYR A 231 -9.69 1.45 10.08
N TYR A 232 -8.76 1.79 9.18
CA TYR A 232 -8.25 3.12 8.95
C TYR A 232 -8.11 3.40 7.46
N HIS A 233 -8.25 4.68 7.09
CA HIS A 233 -7.88 5.19 5.78
C HIS A 233 -6.64 6.08 5.92
N ALA A 234 -5.65 5.89 5.06
CA ALA A 234 -4.38 6.60 5.15
C ALA A 234 -3.86 6.99 3.75
N THR A 235 -4.16 8.22 3.36
CA THR A 235 -3.56 8.91 2.21
C THR A 235 -2.96 10.22 2.68
N ASN A 236 -2.10 10.86 1.88
CA ASN A 236 -1.61 12.18 2.22
C ASN A 236 -2.77 13.19 2.34
N GLU A 237 -2.57 14.28 3.08
CA GLU A 237 -3.52 15.40 3.16
C GLU A 237 -3.41 16.29 1.90
N GLY A 238 -4.18 17.39 1.83
CA GLY A 238 -4.17 18.35 0.74
C GLY A 238 -5.35 18.24 -0.23
N GLY A 239 -6.42 17.52 0.17
CA GLY A 239 -7.69 17.41 -0.55
C GLY A 239 -7.70 16.30 -1.60
N TYR A 240 -8.77 16.29 -2.38
CA TYR A 240 -9.04 15.28 -3.41
C TYR A 240 -8.79 15.88 -4.79
N ILE A 241 -8.09 15.13 -5.65
CA ILE A 241 -7.66 15.56 -6.98
C ILE A 241 -7.90 14.47 -8.01
N SER A 242 -7.89 14.82 -9.29
CA SER A 242 -7.88 13.85 -10.39
C SER A 242 -6.45 13.41 -10.74
N TRP A 243 -6.32 12.33 -11.51
CA TRP A 243 -5.03 11.95 -12.09
C TRP A 243 -4.48 13.06 -13.02
N TYR A 244 -5.40 13.81 -13.70
CA TYR A 244 -5.03 14.97 -14.48
C TYR A 244 -4.38 16.05 -13.61
N ASP A 245 -5.02 16.44 -12.47
CA ASP A 245 -4.47 17.45 -11.57
C ASP A 245 -3.13 17.00 -11.00
N PHE A 246 -3.01 15.72 -10.63
CA PHE A 246 -1.77 15.16 -10.11
C PHE A 246 -0.65 15.24 -11.17
N THR A 247 -0.95 14.93 -12.44
CA THR A 247 0.03 15.01 -13.53
C THR A 247 0.47 16.45 -13.80
N CYS A 248 -0.47 17.40 -13.77
CA CYS A 248 -0.16 18.82 -13.91
C CYS A 248 0.83 19.28 -12.82
N GLU A 249 0.60 18.85 -11.58
CA GLU A 249 1.48 19.22 -10.47
C GLU A 249 2.85 18.50 -10.55
N ILE A 250 2.89 17.23 -10.98
CA ILE A 250 4.15 16.52 -11.24
C ILE A 250 4.99 17.30 -12.25
N PHE A 251 4.42 17.70 -13.38
CA PHE A 251 5.16 18.42 -14.41
C PHE A 251 5.57 19.82 -13.96
N ARG A 252 4.68 20.53 -13.26
CA ARG A 252 5.00 21.84 -12.70
C ARG A 252 6.22 21.78 -11.75
N GLN A 253 6.25 20.83 -10.82
CA GLN A 253 7.36 20.68 -9.88
C GLN A 253 8.63 20.16 -10.55
N ALA A 254 8.50 19.26 -11.54
CA ALA A 254 9.64 18.73 -12.29
C ALA A 254 10.19 19.69 -13.35
N GLY A 255 9.53 20.83 -13.60
CA GLY A 255 9.94 21.82 -14.60
C GLY A 255 9.74 21.35 -16.04
N TYR A 256 8.69 20.57 -16.32
CA TYR A 256 8.36 20.08 -17.66
C TYR A 256 7.27 20.90 -18.32
N ASP A 257 7.45 21.23 -19.60
CA ASP A 257 6.49 21.99 -20.42
C ASP A 257 5.47 21.09 -21.14
N THR A 258 5.51 19.78 -20.90
CA THR A 258 4.60 18.79 -21.51
C THR A 258 3.14 19.14 -21.22
N LYS A 259 2.34 19.34 -22.27
CA LYS A 259 0.91 19.68 -22.14
C LYS A 259 0.10 18.48 -21.70
N VAL A 260 -0.62 18.60 -20.58
CA VAL A 260 -1.57 17.60 -20.11
C VAL A 260 -2.95 17.88 -20.69
N ILE A 261 -3.55 16.88 -21.33
CA ILE A 261 -4.88 16.95 -21.94
C ILE A 261 -5.83 16.12 -21.08
N PRO A 262 -6.85 16.75 -20.43
CA PRO A 262 -7.83 16.01 -19.65
C PRO A 262 -8.72 15.18 -20.57
N VAL A 263 -8.99 13.94 -20.15
CA VAL A 263 -9.91 13.03 -20.83
C VAL A 263 -10.75 12.30 -19.79
N THR A 264 -11.94 11.86 -20.18
CA THR A 264 -12.74 10.98 -19.30
C THR A 264 -12.18 9.56 -19.31
N THR A 265 -12.59 8.75 -18.34
CA THR A 265 -12.26 7.32 -18.28
C THR A 265 -12.72 6.59 -19.55
N GLU A 266 -13.91 6.96 -20.06
CA GLU A 266 -14.47 6.41 -21.30
C GLU A 266 -13.61 6.77 -22.51
N GLU A 267 -13.23 8.06 -22.65
CA GLU A 267 -12.37 8.54 -23.74
C GLU A 267 -10.95 7.96 -23.68
N TYR A 268 -10.46 7.62 -22.49
CA TYR A 268 -9.16 6.98 -22.31
C TYR A 268 -9.15 5.56 -22.85
N GLY A 269 -10.13 4.73 -22.47
CA GLY A 269 -10.47 3.45 -23.07
C GLY A 269 -9.39 2.35 -23.03
N LEU A 270 -8.28 2.53 -22.31
CA LEU A 270 -7.13 1.61 -22.34
C LEU A 270 -7.02 0.67 -21.12
N SER A 271 -7.86 0.86 -20.12
CA SER A 271 -7.84 0.03 -18.90
C SER A 271 -8.65 -1.24 -19.10
N LYS A 272 -8.07 -2.42 -18.81
CA LYS A 272 -8.78 -3.70 -18.77
C LYS A 272 -9.69 -3.79 -17.54
N ALA A 273 -9.14 -3.45 -16.38
CA ALA A 273 -9.87 -3.42 -15.13
C ALA A 273 -10.74 -2.16 -15.01
N ALA A 274 -11.96 -2.32 -14.54
CA ALA A 274 -12.80 -1.19 -14.12
C ALA A 274 -12.13 -0.46 -12.94
N ARG A 275 -11.99 0.85 -13.02
CA ARG A 275 -11.40 1.68 -11.97
C ARG A 275 -12.44 2.54 -11.29
N PRO A 276 -12.33 2.78 -9.96
CA PRO A 276 -13.26 3.63 -9.24
C PRO A 276 -13.17 5.09 -9.73
N TYR A 277 -14.31 5.72 -9.95
CA TYR A 277 -14.41 7.17 -10.14
C TYR A 277 -14.20 7.91 -8.81
N ASN A 278 -14.59 7.27 -7.70
CA ASN A 278 -14.48 7.81 -6.35
C ASN A 278 -13.52 6.96 -5.50
N SER A 279 -12.28 7.42 -5.41
CA SER A 279 -11.22 6.90 -4.53
C SER A 279 -10.97 7.81 -3.32
N ARG A 280 -11.96 8.67 -2.97
CA ARG A 280 -11.85 9.56 -1.81
C ARG A 280 -11.98 8.75 -0.52
N LEU A 281 -11.00 8.87 0.35
CA LEU A 281 -10.96 8.18 1.64
C LEU A 281 -11.02 9.21 2.78
N ASP A 282 -11.98 9.08 3.68
CA ASP A 282 -12.06 9.88 4.91
C ASP A 282 -10.99 9.40 5.90
N LYS A 283 -10.11 10.29 6.33
CA LYS A 283 -8.97 10.05 7.21
C LYS A 283 -9.19 10.54 8.64
N GLY A 284 -10.33 11.10 8.96
CA GLY A 284 -10.62 11.72 10.27
C GLY A 284 -10.33 10.82 11.45
N LYS A 285 -10.58 9.51 11.30
CA LYS A 285 -10.31 8.51 12.33
C LYS A 285 -8.84 8.41 12.76
N LEU A 286 -7.87 8.78 11.92
CA LEU A 286 -6.45 8.83 12.31
C LEU A 286 -6.25 9.85 13.45
N ALA A 287 -6.73 11.08 13.26
CA ALA A 287 -6.63 12.14 14.26
C ALA A 287 -7.45 11.82 15.53
N GLU A 288 -8.66 11.28 15.38
CA GLU A 288 -9.49 10.83 16.51
C GLU A 288 -8.80 9.76 17.35
N ALA A 289 -8.05 8.86 16.71
CA ALA A 289 -7.24 7.87 17.38
C ALA A 289 -5.91 8.43 17.90
N GLY A 290 -5.56 9.71 17.62
CA GLY A 290 -4.34 10.37 18.04
C GLY A 290 -3.11 9.93 17.23
N PHE A 291 -3.30 9.46 16.00
CA PHE A 291 -2.22 9.35 15.02
C PHE A 291 -2.07 10.68 14.27
N GLU A 292 -0.85 11.04 13.93
CA GLU A 292 -0.62 12.20 13.07
C GLU A 292 -1.08 11.91 11.64
N PRO A 293 -1.91 12.79 11.02
CA PRO A 293 -2.22 12.70 9.60
C PRO A 293 -0.94 12.76 8.74
N LEU A 294 -0.99 12.15 7.56
CA LEU A 294 0.12 12.25 6.62
C LEU A 294 0.24 13.70 6.10
N PRO A 295 1.45 14.20 5.76
CA PRO A 295 1.64 15.54 5.20
C PRO A 295 0.82 15.81 3.93
N ASP A 296 0.76 17.08 3.49
CA ASP A 296 0.15 17.44 2.20
C ASP A 296 0.81 16.68 1.04
N TRP A 297 0.02 16.19 0.10
CA TRP A 297 0.51 15.39 -1.03
C TRP A 297 1.46 16.19 -1.96
N ARG A 298 1.36 17.52 -2.00
CA ARG A 298 2.27 18.36 -2.79
C ARG A 298 3.66 18.42 -2.16
N ASP A 299 3.72 18.50 -0.83
CA ASP A 299 4.97 18.37 -0.10
C ASP A 299 5.58 16.97 -0.25
N ALA A 300 4.75 15.95 -0.12
CA ALA A 300 5.16 14.56 -0.35
C ALA A 300 5.73 14.35 -1.76
N LEU A 301 5.08 14.93 -2.77
CA LEU A 301 5.56 14.91 -4.15
C LEU A 301 6.90 15.64 -4.30
N ALA A 302 7.07 16.82 -3.70
CA ALA A 302 8.34 17.56 -3.74
C ALA A 302 9.48 16.73 -3.15
N ARG A 303 9.30 16.16 -1.96
CA ARG A 303 10.30 15.27 -1.33
C ARG A 303 10.62 14.03 -2.17
N TYR A 304 9.61 13.47 -2.83
CA TYR A 304 9.83 12.35 -3.75
C TYR A 304 10.65 12.77 -4.98
N LEU A 305 10.31 13.92 -5.60
CA LEU A 305 11.03 14.42 -6.78
C LEU A 305 12.49 14.75 -6.45
N ASP A 306 12.76 15.38 -5.31
CA ASP A 306 14.12 15.64 -4.83
C ASP A 306 14.93 14.34 -4.71
N ALA A 307 14.30 13.28 -4.23
CA ALA A 307 14.98 11.99 -4.04
C ALA A 307 15.22 11.17 -5.33
N VAL A 308 14.43 11.41 -6.41
CA VAL A 308 14.54 10.59 -7.64
C VAL A 308 15.10 11.35 -8.85
N MET A 309 15.19 12.67 -8.79
CA MET A 309 15.69 13.51 -9.90
C MET A 309 17.09 14.04 -9.66
N PHE A 310 17.56 14.09 -8.43
CA PHE A 310 18.87 14.60 -8.00
C PHE A 310 19.64 13.58 -7.18
#